data_6a0829f619df90452542dc64f837c6b3
#
_entry.id   6a0829f619df90452542dc64f837c6b3
#
_cell.length_a   1.000
_cell.length_b   1.000
_cell.length_c   1.000
_cell.angle_alpha   90.00
_cell.angle_beta   90.00
_cell.angle_gamma   90.00
#
_symmetry.space_group_name_H-M   'P 1'
#
loop_
_entity.id
_entity.type
_entity.pdbx_description
1 polymer ?
#
loop_
_entity_poly.entity_id
_entity_poly.type
_entity_poly.pdbx_seq_one_letter_code
_entity_poly.pdbx_strand_id
1 'polypeptide(L)'
;MSHLPPQNPHDDPRIEGAGYLRNTPMPVPYGRYASSMGNPPMGQNAPVAGFGSNDPVLMEVQRKRSTTRKVSVSSCTIGLITMLIQVFITTFVFAANISPFLGFALLAVLIMIAGPFVVGLVWVATFIVALIACIRAHSRTPRVQPDGWVEAKMPTSAMLAASIVAGVPTLVIYATLYLLIRQGIDDGYSHTTVFNSMLLACDLVEALIAVGIFYLLRRSKALDPLVRVS
;
A
#
# COMPACT_ATOMS: atom_id res chain seq x y z
N MET A 1 -2.95 -1.47 76.21
CA MET A 1 -2.52 -2.76 75.64
C MET A 1 -3.65 -3.22 74.71
N SER A 2 -3.56 -2.89 73.43
CA SER A 2 -4.57 -3.21 72.45
C SER A 2 -4.07 -4.40 71.59
N HIS A 3 -4.73 -5.53 71.78
CA HIS A 3 -4.48 -6.74 71.01
C HIS A 3 -5.02 -6.56 69.56
N LEU A 4 -4.15 -6.56 68.59
CA LEU A 4 -4.49 -6.74 67.20
C LEU A 4 -4.80 -8.22 66.92
N PRO A 5 -5.88 -8.56 66.21
CA PRO A 5 -6.17 -9.92 65.76
C PRO A 5 -5.15 -10.44 64.77
N PRO A 6 -4.86 -11.75 64.73
CA PRO A 6 -3.91 -12.34 63.80
C PRO A 6 -4.45 -12.20 62.34
N GLN A 7 -3.64 -11.65 61.48
CA GLN A 7 -3.92 -11.62 60.01
C GLN A 7 -3.89 -13.03 59.43
N ASN A 8 -4.95 -13.38 58.74
CA ASN A 8 -5.10 -14.65 58.04
C ASN A 8 -4.18 -14.66 56.83
N PRO A 9 -3.27 -15.62 56.60
CA PRO A 9 -2.34 -15.63 55.47
C PRO A 9 -2.98 -15.89 54.12
N HIS A 10 -4.31 -15.99 54.03
CA HIS A 10 -5.04 -16.24 52.78
C HIS A 10 -5.55 -14.99 52.07
N ASP A 11 -5.40 -13.79 52.62
CA ASP A 11 -5.94 -12.55 52.04
C ASP A 11 -4.89 -11.73 51.28
N ASP A 12 -3.82 -12.33 50.78
CA ASP A 12 -2.86 -11.65 49.91
C ASP A 12 -3.37 -11.68 48.43
N PRO A 13 -3.84 -10.54 47.88
CA PRO A 13 -4.39 -10.47 46.52
C PRO A 13 -3.34 -10.73 45.40
N ARG A 14 -2.07 -10.95 45.80
CA ARG A 14 -0.99 -11.29 44.86
C ARG A 14 -0.95 -12.77 44.47
N ILE A 15 -1.69 -13.64 45.09
CA ILE A 15 -1.63 -15.10 44.86
C ILE A 15 -2.71 -15.55 43.87
N GLU A 16 -3.82 -14.81 43.69
CA GLU A 16 -4.87 -15.19 42.75
C GLU A 16 -4.49 -15.01 41.25
N GLY A 17 -3.50 -14.16 40.94
CA GLY A 17 -2.99 -13.99 39.56
C GLY A 17 -2.11 -15.13 39.03
N ALA A 18 -1.58 -16.00 39.92
CA ALA A 18 -0.64 -17.05 39.52
C ALA A 18 -1.31 -18.33 38.97
N GLY A 19 -2.63 -18.49 39.18
CA GLY A 19 -3.37 -19.67 38.74
C GLY A 19 -3.65 -19.75 37.23
N TYR A 20 -3.72 -18.63 36.56
CA TYR A 20 -4.05 -18.58 35.13
C TYR A 20 -2.88 -18.84 34.17
N LEU A 21 -1.64 -18.86 34.66
CA LEU A 21 -0.46 -19.12 33.82
C LEU A 21 -0.07 -20.60 33.74
N ARG A 22 -0.77 -21.48 34.49
CA ARG A 22 -0.37 -22.89 34.62
C ARG A 22 -0.86 -23.80 33.51
N ASN A 23 -1.79 -23.35 32.67
CA ASN A 23 -2.36 -24.15 31.58
C ASN A 23 -2.09 -23.58 30.18
N THR A 24 -1.26 -22.55 30.02
CA THR A 24 -0.74 -22.20 28.70
C THR A 24 0.40 -23.16 28.39
N PRO A 25 0.30 -23.97 27.33
CA PRO A 25 1.43 -24.80 26.90
C PRO A 25 2.60 -23.87 26.66
N MET A 26 3.73 -24.10 27.38
CA MET A 26 4.96 -23.36 27.16
C MET A 26 5.27 -23.36 25.67
N PRO A 27 5.60 -22.21 25.06
CA PRO A 27 6.07 -22.21 23.69
C PRO A 27 7.31 -23.07 23.64
N VAL A 28 7.23 -24.19 22.94
CA VAL A 28 8.38 -25.10 22.72
C VAL A 28 9.46 -24.26 22.06
N PRO A 29 10.66 -24.14 22.63
CA PRO A 29 11.72 -23.36 22.01
C PRO A 29 12.05 -23.99 20.66
N TYR A 30 11.87 -23.24 19.59
CA TYR A 30 12.01 -23.60 18.19
C TYR A 30 13.38 -24.21 17.81
N GLY A 31 14.36 -24.17 18.72
CA GLY A 31 15.73 -24.63 18.48
C GLY A 31 15.96 -26.14 18.68
N ARG A 32 15.01 -26.92 19.20
CA ARG A 32 15.27 -28.33 19.55
C ARG A 32 14.95 -29.35 18.46
N TYR A 33 14.31 -28.94 17.39
CA TYR A 33 13.99 -29.89 16.31
C TYR A 33 15.05 -30.00 15.22
N ALA A 34 16.08 -29.16 15.24
CA ALA A 34 17.12 -29.14 14.21
C ALA A 34 18.27 -30.14 14.44
N SER A 35 18.35 -30.82 15.60
CA SER A 35 19.53 -31.61 15.97
C SER A 35 19.42 -33.13 15.85
N SER A 36 18.35 -33.67 15.27
CA SER A 36 18.21 -35.14 15.17
C SER A 36 18.17 -35.72 13.77
N MET A 37 18.40 -34.94 12.72
CA MET A 37 18.50 -35.52 11.36
C MET A 37 19.87 -35.22 10.75
N GLY A 38 20.56 -36.33 10.38
CA GLY A 38 21.89 -36.35 9.77
C GLY A 38 21.98 -35.44 8.53
N ASN A 39 23.19 -34.93 8.31
CA ASN A 39 23.55 -34.05 7.20
C ASN A 39 22.95 -34.53 5.87
N PRO A 40 22.05 -33.77 5.21
CA PRO A 40 21.67 -34.05 3.84
C PRO A 40 22.83 -33.70 2.90
N PRO A 41 23.05 -34.43 1.83
CA PRO A 41 24.11 -34.17 0.85
C PRO A 41 23.87 -32.80 0.21
N MET A 42 24.94 -31.97 0.17
CA MET A 42 24.99 -30.71 -0.57
C MET A 42 24.56 -30.94 -2.03
N GLY A 43 23.50 -30.30 -2.50
CA GLY A 43 23.29 -30.24 -3.93
C GLY A 43 21.87 -30.27 -4.46
N GLN A 44 20.85 -30.10 -3.66
CA GLN A 44 19.50 -29.93 -4.21
C GLN A 44 18.72 -28.88 -3.37
N ASN A 45 18.08 -27.94 -4.06
CA ASN A 45 17.05 -27.05 -3.51
C ASN A 45 15.83 -27.88 -3.06
N ALA A 46 16.03 -28.81 -2.12
CA ALA A 46 14.96 -29.54 -1.50
C ALA A 46 14.13 -28.54 -0.69
N PRO A 47 12.79 -28.52 -0.84
CA PRO A 47 11.93 -27.85 0.12
C PRO A 47 12.30 -28.40 1.49
N VAL A 48 12.57 -27.50 2.46
CA VAL A 48 12.92 -27.89 3.83
C VAL A 48 11.76 -28.74 4.38
N ALA A 49 11.91 -30.05 4.25
CA ALA A 49 10.98 -31.07 4.73
C ALA A 49 11.15 -31.20 6.25
N GLY A 50 10.68 -30.22 7.00
CA GLY A 50 10.77 -30.25 8.46
C GLY A 50 9.55 -29.66 9.18
N PHE A 51 8.75 -28.88 8.47
CA PHE A 51 7.44 -28.46 8.96
C PHE A 51 6.41 -29.29 8.21
N GLY A 52 5.72 -30.19 8.92
CA GLY A 52 4.58 -30.89 8.37
C GLY A 52 3.66 -29.87 7.74
N SER A 53 3.20 -30.13 6.51
CA SER A 53 2.33 -29.24 5.72
C SER A 53 1.04 -28.80 6.44
N ASN A 54 0.85 -29.23 7.67
CA ASN A 54 -0.35 -29.06 8.51
C ASN A 54 -0.11 -28.21 9.78
N ASP A 55 1.00 -27.47 9.90
CA ASP A 55 1.15 -26.53 11.04
C ASP A 55 0.16 -25.37 10.88
N PRO A 56 -0.84 -25.23 11.78
CA PRO A 56 -1.88 -24.20 11.66
C PRO A 56 -1.31 -22.80 11.73
N VAL A 57 -0.18 -22.58 12.43
CA VAL A 57 0.48 -21.28 12.55
C VAL A 57 1.14 -20.90 11.23
N LEU A 58 1.79 -21.86 10.58
CA LEU A 58 2.43 -21.65 9.28
C LEU A 58 1.38 -21.34 8.20
N MET A 59 0.26 -22.07 8.19
CA MET A 59 -0.85 -21.82 7.26
C MET A 59 -1.46 -20.43 7.48
N GLU A 60 -1.62 -19.97 8.73
CA GLU A 60 -2.15 -18.63 9.01
C GLU A 60 -1.20 -17.53 8.49
N VAL A 61 0.11 -17.67 8.70
CA VAL A 61 1.12 -16.73 8.21
C VAL A 61 1.12 -16.69 6.69
N GLN A 62 1.10 -17.84 6.04
CA GLN A 62 1.06 -17.95 4.59
C GLN A 62 -0.22 -17.34 4.01
N ARG A 63 -1.36 -17.56 4.64
CA ARG A 63 -2.64 -16.93 4.29
C ARG A 63 -2.56 -15.41 4.43
N LYS A 64 -1.98 -14.89 5.51
CA LYS A 64 -1.79 -13.44 5.70
C LYS A 64 -0.87 -12.85 4.62
N ARG A 65 0.26 -13.49 4.30
CA ARG A 65 1.18 -13.05 3.26
C ARG A 65 0.51 -13.08 1.88
N SER A 66 -0.17 -14.15 1.52
CA SER A 66 -0.87 -14.25 0.24
C SER A 66 -1.96 -13.18 0.08
N THR A 67 -2.70 -12.91 1.15
CA THR A 67 -3.72 -11.85 1.16
C THR A 67 -3.09 -10.46 1.03
N THR A 68 -2.00 -10.18 1.74
CA THR A 68 -1.27 -8.90 1.63
C THR A 68 -0.73 -8.69 0.22
N ARG A 69 -0.16 -9.74 -0.41
CA ARG A 69 0.26 -9.70 -1.81
C ARG A 69 -0.91 -9.37 -2.75
N LYS A 70 -2.05 -10.05 -2.59
CA LYS A 70 -3.25 -9.78 -3.41
C LYS A 70 -3.71 -8.34 -3.27
N VAL A 71 -3.80 -7.83 -2.03
CA VAL A 71 -4.21 -6.44 -1.77
C VAL A 71 -3.19 -5.44 -2.34
N SER A 72 -1.89 -5.70 -2.22
CA SER A 72 -0.84 -4.86 -2.81
C SER A 72 -0.90 -4.84 -4.33
N VAL A 73 -1.06 -6.00 -4.98
CA VAL A 73 -1.22 -6.08 -6.44
C VAL A 73 -2.49 -5.38 -6.89
N SER A 74 -3.61 -5.56 -6.19
CA SER A 74 -4.87 -4.89 -6.49
C SER A 74 -4.74 -3.37 -6.40
N SER A 75 -4.13 -2.86 -5.31
CA SER A 75 -3.86 -1.43 -5.14
C SER A 75 -3.03 -0.85 -6.28
N CYS A 76 -1.92 -1.50 -6.63
CA CYS A 76 -1.07 -1.06 -7.74
C CYS A 76 -1.81 -1.14 -9.10
N THR A 77 -2.66 -2.15 -9.31
CA THR A 77 -3.40 -2.29 -10.57
C THR A 77 -4.45 -1.19 -10.72
N ILE A 78 -5.25 -0.95 -9.66
CA ILE A 78 -6.25 0.12 -9.66
C ILE A 78 -5.55 1.48 -9.84
N GLY A 79 -4.48 1.74 -9.08
CA GLY A 79 -3.72 2.98 -9.19
C GLY A 79 -3.12 3.20 -10.58
N LEU A 80 -2.60 2.14 -11.22
CA LEU A 80 -2.07 2.23 -12.58
C LEU A 80 -3.17 2.57 -13.60
N ILE A 81 -4.32 1.90 -13.52
CA ILE A 81 -5.46 2.17 -14.41
C ILE A 81 -5.93 3.62 -14.23
N THR A 82 -6.07 4.07 -12.97
CA THR A 82 -6.49 5.44 -12.67
C THR A 82 -5.49 6.46 -13.21
N MET A 83 -4.19 6.19 -13.05
CA MET A 83 -3.15 7.07 -13.56
C MET A 83 -3.14 7.14 -15.09
N LEU A 84 -3.35 6.02 -15.78
CA LEU A 84 -3.46 6.00 -17.24
C LEU A 84 -4.69 6.77 -17.73
N ILE A 85 -5.81 6.68 -17.03
CA ILE A 85 -7.01 7.49 -17.32
C ILE A 85 -6.70 8.97 -17.12
N GLN A 86 -5.98 9.34 -16.06
CA GLN A 86 -5.60 10.72 -15.77
C GLN A 86 -4.69 11.28 -16.85
N VAL A 87 -3.62 10.57 -17.23
CA VAL A 87 -2.75 10.91 -18.37
C VAL A 87 -3.57 11.10 -19.64
N PHE A 88 -4.49 10.18 -19.93
CA PHE A 88 -5.35 10.29 -21.12
C PHE A 88 -6.22 11.55 -21.09
N ILE A 89 -6.80 11.89 -19.94
CA ILE A 89 -7.61 13.11 -19.76
C ILE A 89 -6.75 14.35 -19.99
N THR A 90 -5.57 14.44 -19.38
CA THR A 90 -4.66 15.59 -19.48
C THR A 90 -4.19 15.77 -20.94
N THR A 91 -3.74 14.68 -21.58
CA THR A 91 -3.36 14.68 -23.00
C THR A 91 -4.52 15.08 -23.91
N PHE A 92 -5.74 14.60 -23.63
CA PHE A 92 -6.92 14.94 -24.42
C PHE A 92 -7.27 16.43 -24.31
N VAL A 93 -7.24 16.99 -23.09
CA VAL A 93 -7.49 18.41 -22.85
C VAL A 93 -6.43 19.28 -23.55
N PHE A 94 -5.17 18.86 -23.49
CA PHE A 94 -4.08 19.54 -24.21
C PHE A 94 -4.31 19.50 -25.72
N ALA A 95 -4.63 18.36 -26.30
CA ALA A 95 -4.90 18.21 -27.73
C ALA A 95 -6.14 19.01 -28.18
N ALA A 96 -7.20 19.01 -27.36
CA ALA A 96 -8.41 19.77 -27.65
C ALA A 96 -8.18 21.28 -27.65
N ASN A 97 -7.28 21.76 -26.78
CA ASN A 97 -6.95 23.18 -26.66
C ASN A 97 -6.12 23.70 -27.85
N ILE A 98 -5.40 22.81 -28.55
CA ILE A 98 -4.65 23.14 -29.77
C ILE A 98 -5.53 22.95 -31.03
N SER A 99 -6.57 22.14 -30.93
CA SER A 99 -7.43 21.81 -32.09
C SER A 99 -8.38 22.94 -32.40
N PRO A 100 -8.54 23.30 -33.69
CA PRO A 100 -9.52 24.30 -34.12
C PRO A 100 -10.96 23.78 -34.11
N PHE A 101 -11.18 22.51 -33.69
CA PHE A 101 -12.50 21.87 -33.74
C PHE A 101 -13.30 22.12 -32.48
N LEU A 102 -14.36 22.94 -32.59
CA LEU A 102 -15.21 23.37 -31.46
C LEU A 102 -15.78 22.19 -30.64
N GLY A 103 -16.10 21.07 -31.30
CA GLY A 103 -16.62 19.88 -30.62
C GLY A 103 -15.64 19.27 -29.59
N PHE A 104 -14.34 19.29 -29.89
CA PHE A 104 -13.33 18.83 -28.93
C PHE A 104 -13.18 19.78 -27.75
N ALA A 105 -13.29 21.10 -28.00
CA ALA A 105 -13.22 22.09 -26.93
C ALA A 105 -14.38 21.93 -25.93
N LEU A 106 -15.61 21.73 -26.41
CA LEU A 106 -16.79 21.51 -25.56
C LEU A 106 -16.66 20.21 -24.75
N LEU A 107 -16.18 19.14 -25.38
CA LEU A 107 -15.95 17.87 -24.69
C LEU A 107 -14.84 17.99 -23.64
N ALA A 108 -13.76 18.72 -23.93
CA ALA A 108 -12.68 18.99 -22.98
C ALA A 108 -13.19 19.73 -21.74
N VAL A 109 -14.04 20.77 -21.92
CA VAL A 109 -14.66 21.49 -20.80
C VAL A 109 -15.51 20.55 -19.94
N LEU A 110 -16.33 19.70 -20.56
CA LEU A 110 -17.14 18.73 -19.83
C LEU A 110 -16.26 17.75 -19.02
N ILE A 111 -15.19 17.24 -19.63
CA ILE A 111 -14.22 16.35 -18.96
C ILE A 111 -13.51 17.09 -17.83
N MET A 112 -13.13 18.34 -18.00
CA MET A 112 -12.50 19.14 -16.95
C MET A 112 -13.44 19.36 -15.75
N ILE A 113 -14.74 19.49 -15.97
CA ILE A 113 -15.71 19.65 -14.88
C ILE A 113 -15.95 18.32 -14.14
N ALA A 114 -16.20 17.24 -14.86
CA ALA A 114 -16.59 15.96 -14.28
C ALA A 114 -15.40 15.08 -13.87
N GLY A 115 -14.29 15.15 -14.62
CA GLY A 115 -13.12 14.29 -14.46
C GLY A 115 -12.53 14.26 -13.05
N PRO A 116 -12.30 15.41 -12.39
CA PRO A 116 -11.70 15.44 -11.06
C PRO A 116 -12.50 14.74 -9.98
N PHE A 117 -13.83 14.80 -10.07
CA PHE A 117 -14.69 14.11 -9.12
C PHE A 117 -14.57 12.60 -9.27
N VAL A 118 -14.63 12.09 -10.50
CA VAL A 118 -14.51 10.66 -10.77
C VAL A 118 -13.11 10.16 -10.42
N VAL A 119 -12.07 10.81 -10.92
CA VAL A 119 -10.68 10.45 -10.66
C VAL A 119 -10.35 10.58 -9.18
N GLY A 120 -10.83 11.63 -8.51
CA GLY A 120 -10.63 11.83 -7.07
C GLY A 120 -11.25 10.71 -6.24
N LEU A 121 -12.47 10.29 -6.55
CA LEU A 121 -13.12 9.18 -5.83
C LEU A 121 -12.34 7.87 -6.00
N VAL A 122 -11.85 7.57 -7.19
CA VAL A 122 -11.04 6.37 -7.44
C VAL A 122 -9.68 6.46 -6.72
N TRP A 123 -9.07 7.66 -6.63
CA TRP A 123 -7.85 7.85 -5.85
C TRP A 123 -8.07 7.66 -4.35
N VAL A 124 -9.19 8.11 -3.79
CA VAL A 124 -9.55 7.84 -2.39
C VAL A 124 -9.69 6.35 -2.16
N ALA A 125 -10.38 5.62 -3.04
CA ALA A 125 -10.47 4.17 -2.95
C ALA A 125 -9.09 3.49 -3.05
N THR A 126 -8.25 3.93 -3.99
CA THR A 126 -6.88 3.42 -4.15
C THR A 126 -6.03 3.67 -2.90
N PHE A 127 -6.14 4.86 -2.30
CA PHE A 127 -5.46 5.21 -1.05
C PHE A 127 -5.88 4.28 0.10
N ILE A 128 -7.18 4.02 0.26
CA ILE A 128 -7.68 3.12 1.32
C ILE A 128 -7.11 1.71 1.14
N VAL A 129 -7.13 1.17 -0.09
CA VAL A 129 -6.59 -0.16 -0.39
C VAL A 129 -5.06 -0.19 -0.18
N ALA A 130 -4.33 0.86 -0.57
CA ALA A 130 -2.90 0.98 -0.34
C ALA A 130 -2.56 1.08 1.16
N LEU A 131 -3.37 1.81 1.93
CA LEU A 131 -3.22 1.92 3.38
C LEU A 131 -3.41 0.55 4.06
N ILE A 132 -4.44 -0.20 3.68
CA ILE A 132 -4.67 -1.56 4.19
C ILE A 132 -3.47 -2.47 3.85
N ALA A 133 -2.95 -2.40 2.62
CA ALA A 133 -1.78 -3.18 2.21
C ALA A 133 -0.54 -2.81 3.04
N CYS A 134 -0.32 -1.51 3.26
CA CYS A 134 0.80 -0.99 4.04
C CYS A 134 0.72 -1.43 5.51
N ILE A 135 -0.43 -1.27 6.17
CA ILE A 135 -0.65 -1.71 7.56
C ILE A 135 -0.39 -3.21 7.69
N ARG A 136 -0.92 -4.02 6.76
CA ARG A 136 -0.71 -5.47 6.78
C ARG A 136 0.75 -5.86 6.57
N ALA A 137 1.47 -5.18 5.69
CA ALA A 137 2.88 -5.44 5.44
C ALA A 137 3.77 -5.08 6.64
N HIS A 138 3.34 -4.10 7.45
CA HIS A 138 4.07 -3.66 8.65
C HIS A 138 3.61 -4.36 9.93
N SER A 139 2.47 -5.06 9.93
CA SER A 139 1.98 -5.77 11.11
C SER A 139 2.90 -6.96 11.42
N ARG A 140 3.43 -6.99 12.64
CA ARG A 140 4.22 -8.11 13.15
C ARG A 140 3.28 -9.24 13.55
N THR A 141 3.58 -10.45 13.12
CA THR A 141 2.95 -11.65 13.66
C THR A 141 3.78 -12.12 14.87
N PRO A 142 3.22 -12.16 16.08
CA PRO A 142 4.01 -12.39 17.32
C PRO A 142 4.76 -13.72 17.37
N ARG A 143 4.45 -14.67 16.49
CA ARG A 143 4.95 -16.06 16.55
C ARG A 143 5.92 -16.44 15.43
N VAL A 144 6.16 -15.58 14.46
CA VAL A 144 7.01 -15.91 13.30
C VAL A 144 7.89 -14.74 12.99
N GLN A 145 9.16 -14.91 13.16
CA GLN A 145 10.34 -14.09 12.89
C GLN A 145 10.25 -12.55 12.93
N PRO A 146 11.29 -11.88 13.50
CA PRO A 146 11.27 -10.45 13.82
C PRO A 146 11.33 -9.52 12.61
N ASP A 147 11.67 -10.00 11.43
CA ASP A 147 11.88 -9.18 10.23
C ASP A 147 10.61 -8.91 9.40
N GLY A 148 9.49 -9.52 9.79
CA GLY A 148 8.14 -9.30 9.27
C GLY A 148 8.12 -8.96 7.78
N TRP A 149 8.30 -9.88 6.88
CA TRP A 149 8.18 -9.75 5.41
C TRP A 149 8.67 -8.38 4.85
N VAL A 150 9.95 -8.08 5.10
CA VAL A 150 10.62 -6.80 4.76
C VAL A 150 10.43 -6.43 3.27
N GLU A 151 10.43 -7.43 2.40
CA GLU A 151 10.26 -7.26 0.95
C GLU A 151 8.94 -6.59 0.55
N ALA A 152 7.88 -6.76 1.36
CA ALA A 152 6.57 -6.16 1.10
C ALA A 152 6.44 -4.72 1.60
N LYS A 153 7.29 -4.28 2.53
CA LYS A 153 7.19 -2.95 3.15
C LYS A 153 7.44 -1.84 2.14
N MET A 154 8.49 -1.98 1.34
CA MET A 154 8.87 -0.96 0.36
C MET A 154 7.78 -0.75 -0.71
N PRO A 155 7.29 -1.76 -1.45
CA PRO A 155 6.30 -1.51 -2.49
C PRO A 155 4.95 -1.03 -1.94
N THR A 156 4.55 -1.45 -0.73
CA THR A 156 3.29 -1.01 -0.12
C THR A 156 3.35 0.43 0.39
N SER A 157 4.45 0.84 1.04
CA SER A 157 4.65 2.22 1.48
C SER A 157 4.85 3.17 0.30
N ALA A 158 5.59 2.76 -0.73
CA ALA A 158 5.76 3.55 -1.94
C ALA A 158 4.44 3.73 -2.70
N MET A 159 3.58 2.69 -2.77
CA MET A 159 2.25 2.82 -3.38
C MET A 159 1.34 3.77 -2.58
N LEU A 160 1.42 3.73 -1.25
CA LEU A 160 0.69 4.68 -0.40
C LEU A 160 1.14 6.13 -0.67
N ALA A 161 2.45 6.37 -0.75
CA ALA A 161 2.98 7.69 -1.11
C ALA A 161 2.56 8.11 -2.52
N ALA A 162 2.64 7.21 -3.50
CA ALA A 162 2.21 7.46 -4.87
C ALA A 162 0.72 7.85 -4.95
N SER A 163 -0.16 7.22 -4.16
CA SER A 163 -1.59 7.53 -4.15
C SER A 163 -1.90 8.94 -3.60
N ILE A 164 -1.02 9.50 -2.76
CA ILE A 164 -1.13 10.88 -2.27
C ILE A 164 -0.62 11.86 -3.34
N VAL A 165 0.55 11.57 -3.93
CA VAL A 165 1.21 12.47 -4.89
C VAL A 165 0.48 12.50 -6.23
N ALA A 166 -0.21 11.44 -6.61
CA ALA A 166 -0.90 11.32 -7.89
C ALA A 166 -1.99 12.38 -8.13
N GLY A 167 -2.57 12.94 -7.07
CA GLY A 167 -3.54 14.03 -7.17
C GLY A 167 -2.93 15.42 -7.37
N VAL A 168 -1.62 15.59 -7.16
CA VAL A 168 -0.95 16.90 -7.22
C VAL A 168 -1.02 17.51 -8.62
N PRO A 169 -0.75 16.81 -9.74
CA PRO A 169 -0.85 17.39 -11.07
C PRO A 169 -2.25 17.96 -11.34
N THR A 170 -3.29 17.24 -11.00
CA THR A 170 -4.68 17.69 -11.14
C THR A 170 -4.93 18.98 -10.37
N LEU A 171 -4.50 19.05 -9.10
CA LEU A 171 -4.64 20.26 -8.28
C LEU A 171 -3.91 21.45 -8.91
N VAL A 172 -2.72 21.23 -9.46
CA VAL A 172 -1.92 22.27 -10.12
C VAL A 172 -2.63 22.79 -11.38
N ILE A 173 -3.20 21.91 -12.21
CA ILE A 173 -3.98 22.28 -13.41
C ILE A 173 -5.15 23.18 -12.99
N TYR A 174 -5.93 22.79 -11.97
CA TYR A 174 -7.08 23.57 -11.53
C TYR A 174 -6.69 24.89 -10.86
N ALA A 175 -5.61 24.90 -10.08
CA ALA A 175 -5.08 26.14 -9.49
C ALA A 175 -4.64 27.13 -10.57
N THR A 176 -3.96 26.64 -11.61
CA THR A 176 -3.53 27.46 -12.75
C THR A 176 -4.74 28.00 -13.51
N LEU A 177 -5.72 27.16 -13.82
CA LEU A 177 -6.95 27.57 -14.48
C LEU A 177 -7.69 28.63 -13.66
N TYR A 178 -7.83 28.44 -12.35
CA TYR A 178 -8.46 29.42 -11.46
C TYR A 178 -7.74 30.77 -11.48
N LEU A 179 -6.41 30.76 -11.41
CA LEU A 179 -5.60 31.98 -11.44
C LEU A 179 -5.75 32.71 -12.77
N LEU A 180 -5.74 31.99 -13.90
CA LEU A 180 -5.92 32.60 -15.23
C LEU A 180 -7.31 33.23 -15.38
N ILE A 181 -8.38 32.57 -14.90
CA ILE A 181 -9.73 33.13 -14.90
C ILE A 181 -9.82 34.39 -14.04
N ARG A 182 -9.15 34.38 -12.87
CA ARG A 182 -9.16 35.50 -11.95
C ARG A 182 -8.39 36.71 -12.46
N GLN A 183 -7.31 36.51 -13.22
CA GLN A 183 -6.48 37.60 -13.77
C GLN A 183 -7.15 38.38 -14.92
N GLY A 184 -8.25 37.83 -15.45
CA GLY A 184 -8.96 38.45 -16.57
C GLY A 184 -8.39 38.03 -17.94
N ILE A 185 -9.22 38.10 -18.99
CA ILE A 185 -8.90 37.56 -20.32
C ILE A 185 -8.30 38.68 -21.21
N ASP A 186 -7.58 39.64 -20.64
CA ASP A 186 -7.10 40.79 -21.44
C ASP A 186 -6.03 40.39 -22.47
N ASP A 187 -5.23 39.31 -22.23
CA ASP A 187 -4.19 38.84 -23.14
C ASP A 187 -4.39 37.36 -23.48
N GLY A 188 -5.45 37.03 -24.20
CA GLY A 188 -5.87 35.63 -24.48
C GLY A 188 -4.79 34.69 -25.03
N TYR A 189 -3.83 35.19 -25.83
CA TYR A 189 -2.77 34.37 -26.40
C TYR A 189 -1.71 33.96 -25.36
N SER A 190 -1.29 34.87 -24.51
CA SER A 190 -0.31 34.60 -23.45
C SER A 190 -0.84 33.55 -22.45
N HIS A 191 -2.10 33.66 -22.04
CA HIS A 191 -2.74 32.74 -21.12
C HIS A 191 -2.87 31.32 -21.68
N THR A 192 -3.22 31.17 -22.96
CA THR A 192 -3.32 29.86 -23.61
C THR A 192 -1.96 29.17 -23.68
N THR A 193 -0.88 29.89 -23.97
CA THR A 193 0.47 29.34 -24.00
C THR A 193 0.93 28.86 -22.62
N VAL A 194 0.68 29.65 -21.58
CA VAL A 194 1.01 29.27 -20.19
C VAL A 194 0.23 28.02 -19.78
N PHE A 195 -1.07 27.99 -20.07
CA PHE A 195 -1.91 26.84 -19.71
C PHE A 195 -1.47 25.56 -20.44
N ASN A 196 -1.17 25.64 -21.74
CA ASN A 196 -0.68 24.50 -22.51
C ASN A 196 0.67 23.97 -22.01
N SER A 197 1.60 24.89 -21.66
CA SER A 197 2.89 24.50 -21.09
C SER A 197 2.70 23.78 -19.78
N MET A 198 1.75 24.23 -18.98
CA MET A 198 1.42 23.62 -17.69
C MET A 198 0.78 22.24 -17.85
N LEU A 199 -0.17 22.08 -18.79
CA LEU A 199 -0.75 20.78 -19.12
C LEU A 199 0.32 19.79 -19.55
N LEU A 200 1.25 20.19 -20.42
CA LEU A 200 2.35 19.34 -20.85
C LEU A 200 3.27 18.91 -19.69
N ALA A 201 3.61 19.86 -18.81
CA ALA A 201 4.42 19.55 -17.63
C ALA A 201 3.73 18.57 -16.69
N CYS A 202 2.43 18.76 -16.45
CA CYS A 202 1.61 17.85 -15.62
C CYS A 202 1.52 16.46 -16.26
N ASP A 203 1.31 16.37 -17.57
CA ASP A 203 1.23 15.10 -18.32
C ASP A 203 2.54 14.30 -18.20
N LEU A 204 3.69 14.97 -18.29
CA LEU A 204 5.00 14.33 -18.09
C LEU A 204 5.15 13.79 -16.65
N VAL A 205 4.73 14.56 -15.66
CA VAL A 205 4.78 14.11 -14.24
C VAL A 205 3.84 12.92 -14.02
N GLU A 206 2.64 12.97 -14.58
CA GLU A 206 1.66 11.87 -14.52
C GLU A 206 2.21 10.60 -15.19
N ALA A 207 2.84 10.72 -16.34
CA ALA A 207 3.48 9.60 -17.04
C ALA A 207 4.62 8.98 -16.19
N LEU A 208 5.45 9.81 -15.54
CA LEU A 208 6.51 9.33 -14.62
C LEU A 208 5.93 8.58 -13.42
N ILE A 209 4.85 9.09 -12.82
CA ILE A 209 4.15 8.40 -11.73
C ILE A 209 3.58 7.06 -12.22
N ALA A 210 2.98 7.02 -13.42
CA ALA A 210 2.46 5.78 -14.02
C ALA A 210 3.55 4.72 -14.18
N VAL A 211 4.74 5.10 -14.66
CA VAL A 211 5.91 4.22 -14.77
C VAL A 211 6.35 3.73 -13.38
N GLY A 212 6.36 4.61 -12.38
CA GLY A 212 6.68 4.25 -11.00
C GLY A 212 5.70 3.22 -10.45
N ILE A 213 4.38 3.43 -10.62
CA ILE A 213 3.34 2.49 -10.17
C ILE A 213 3.45 1.15 -10.92
N PHE A 214 3.77 1.17 -12.22
CA PHE A 214 4.01 -0.06 -12.99
C PHE A 214 5.18 -0.87 -12.43
N TYR A 215 6.28 -0.19 -12.07
CA TYR A 215 7.42 -0.84 -11.40
C TYR A 215 7.01 -1.45 -10.04
N LEU A 216 6.23 -0.72 -9.23
CA LEU A 216 5.72 -1.21 -7.95
C LEU A 216 4.79 -2.42 -8.14
N LEU A 217 3.95 -2.42 -9.18
CA LEU A 217 3.09 -3.54 -9.54
C LEU A 217 3.92 -4.79 -9.88
N ARG A 218 4.98 -4.62 -10.66
CA ARG A 218 5.91 -5.69 -11.03
C ARG A 218 6.58 -6.28 -9.79
N ARG A 219 7.05 -5.42 -8.88
CA ARG A 219 7.67 -5.82 -7.62
C ARG A 219 6.67 -6.50 -6.67
N SER A 220 5.43 -6.00 -6.58
CA SER A 220 4.37 -6.63 -5.78
C SER A 220 3.97 -8.01 -6.29
N LYS A 221 3.97 -8.22 -7.60
CA LYS A 221 3.74 -9.55 -8.21
C LYS A 221 4.86 -10.55 -7.91
N ALA A 222 6.11 -10.08 -7.77
CA ALA A 222 7.27 -10.91 -7.47
C ALA A 222 7.38 -11.32 -5.99
N LEU A 223 6.54 -10.76 -5.09
CA LEU A 223 6.54 -11.13 -3.68
C LEU A 223 6.21 -12.61 -3.49
N ASP A 224 7.09 -13.34 -2.81
CA ASP A 224 6.86 -14.75 -2.49
C ASP A 224 5.96 -14.86 -1.23
N PRO A 225 4.80 -15.50 -1.31
CA PRO A 225 3.94 -15.73 -0.16
C PRO A 225 4.47 -16.83 0.77
N LEU A 226 5.42 -17.66 0.31
CA LEU A 226 5.97 -18.74 1.11
C LEU A 226 6.90 -18.21 2.20
N VAL A 227 6.83 -18.81 3.37
CA VAL A 227 7.76 -18.53 4.47
C VAL A 227 9.06 -19.27 4.18
N ARG A 228 10.13 -18.56 3.90
CA ARG A 228 11.47 -19.13 3.88
C ARG A 228 11.96 -19.22 5.31
N VAL A 229 12.11 -20.43 5.83
CA VAL A 229 12.78 -20.68 7.09
C VAL A 229 14.27 -20.72 6.77
N SER A 230 14.99 -19.68 7.16
CA SER A 230 16.46 -19.64 7.08
C SER A 230 17.07 -20.30 8.30
#